data_6ede50b80c96d2632f1456d3d91f96b3
#
_entry.id   6ede50b80c96d2632f1456d3d91f96b3
#
_cell.length_a   1.000
_cell.length_b   1.000
_cell.length_c   1.000
_cell.angle_alpha   90.00
_cell.angle_beta   90.00
_cell.angle_gamma   90.00
#
_symmetry.space_group_name_H-M   'P 1'
#
loop_
_entity.id
_entity.type
_entity.pdbx_description
1 polymer ?
#
loop_
_entity_poly.entity_id
_entity_poly.type
_entity_poly.pdbx_seq_one_letter_code
_entity_poly.pdbx_strand_id
1 'polypeptide(L)'
;MAVPPTVYTVGDFVRRVVDSLLRGECRGQSFCARCLVKLTRDHLDRSYSKPDVTQVMDDIFADPGGLTLAPAATCALCARKKVSCLGVSPTP
;
A
#
# COMPACT_ATOMS: atom_id res chain seq x y z
N MET A 1 -18.91 -15.41 24.43
CA MET A 1 -18.15 -14.23 24.81
C MET A 1 -18.08 -13.27 23.64
N ALA A 2 -18.57 -12.08 23.84
CA ALA A 2 -18.56 -11.11 22.77
C ALA A 2 -17.15 -10.56 22.62
N VAL A 3 -16.51 -10.91 21.54
CA VAL A 3 -15.31 -10.21 21.13
C VAL A 3 -15.76 -8.80 20.76
N PRO A 4 -15.20 -7.75 21.38
CA PRO A 4 -15.53 -6.41 20.97
C PRO A 4 -15.29 -6.29 19.47
N PRO A 5 -16.22 -5.70 18.73
CA PRO A 5 -15.99 -5.52 17.30
C PRO A 5 -14.69 -4.77 17.14
N THR A 6 -13.77 -5.40 16.44
CA THR A 6 -12.53 -4.74 16.12
C THR A 6 -12.87 -3.59 15.18
N VAL A 7 -12.82 -2.38 15.70
CA VAL A 7 -13.02 -1.22 14.87
C VAL A 7 -11.78 -1.05 14.02
N TYR A 8 -11.85 -1.53 12.80
CA TYR A 8 -10.77 -1.29 11.86
C TYR A 8 -10.84 0.17 11.43
N THR A 9 -9.76 0.87 11.63
CA THR A 9 -9.60 2.22 11.09
C THR A 9 -9.39 2.14 9.59
N VAL A 10 -9.53 3.27 8.90
CA VAL A 10 -9.18 3.35 7.48
C VAL A 10 -7.75 2.87 7.27
N GLY A 11 -6.85 3.25 8.18
CA GLY A 11 -5.46 2.82 8.11
C GLY A 11 -5.29 1.31 8.12
N ASP A 12 -6.04 0.62 8.97
CA ASP A 12 -5.96 -0.85 9.06
C ASP A 12 -6.40 -1.50 7.76
N PHE A 13 -7.50 -1.05 7.18
CA PHE A 13 -8.00 -1.58 5.92
C PHE A 13 -7.04 -1.32 4.76
N VAL A 14 -6.55 -0.10 4.65
CA VAL A 14 -5.61 0.26 3.58
C VAL A 14 -4.33 -0.56 3.70
N ARG A 15 -3.79 -0.70 4.91
CA ARG A 15 -2.59 -1.53 5.14
C ARG A 15 -2.82 -2.97 4.73
N ARG A 16 -3.98 -3.54 5.05
CA ARG A 16 -4.33 -4.91 4.67
C ARG A 16 -4.42 -5.06 3.16
N VAL A 17 -5.06 -4.13 2.48
CA VAL A 17 -5.19 -4.17 1.03
C VAL A 17 -3.81 -4.05 0.37
N VAL A 18 -3.00 -3.12 0.82
CA VAL A 18 -1.64 -2.93 0.31
C VAL A 18 -0.80 -4.18 0.52
N ASP A 19 -0.83 -4.74 1.73
CA ASP A 19 -0.09 -5.95 2.06
C ASP A 19 -0.54 -7.12 1.18
N SER A 20 -1.84 -7.30 1.02
CA SER A 20 -2.42 -8.35 0.19
C SER A 20 -2.03 -8.21 -1.28
N LEU A 21 -2.08 -7.00 -1.82
CA LEU A 21 -1.67 -6.73 -3.20
C LEU A 21 -0.19 -7.03 -3.43
N LEU A 22 0.66 -6.51 -2.56
CA LEU A 22 2.11 -6.64 -2.74
C LEU A 22 2.62 -8.05 -2.48
N ARG A 23 1.94 -8.83 -1.65
CA ARG A 23 2.29 -10.22 -1.40
C ARG A 23 1.59 -11.19 -2.34
N GLY A 24 0.53 -10.77 -3.00
CA GLY A 24 -0.28 -11.57 -3.91
C GLY A 24 -0.05 -11.21 -5.37
N GLU A 25 -1.05 -10.55 -5.96
CA GLU A 25 -1.06 -10.24 -7.41
C GLU A 25 0.13 -9.44 -7.89
N CYS A 26 0.63 -8.53 -7.05
CA CYS A 26 1.73 -7.64 -7.41
C CYS A 26 3.06 -8.08 -6.80
N ARG A 27 3.17 -9.35 -6.46
CA ARG A 27 4.38 -9.89 -5.85
C ARG A 27 5.59 -9.69 -6.78
N GLY A 28 6.67 -9.20 -6.20
CA GLY A 28 7.90 -8.92 -6.95
C GLY A 28 7.91 -7.58 -7.65
N GLN A 29 6.82 -6.82 -7.57
CA GLN A 29 6.73 -5.48 -8.15
C GLN A 29 6.74 -4.42 -7.05
N SER A 30 7.17 -3.22 -7.40
CA SER A 30 7.12 -2.08 -6.49
C SER A 30 6.47 -0.90 -7.18
N PHE A 31 5.76 -0.09 -6.39
CA PHE A 31 4.95 1.00 -6.89
C PHE A 31 5.19 2.27 -6.10
N CYS A 32 5.13 3.41 -6.78
CA CYS A 32 5.18 4.69 -6.11
C CYS A 32 3.87 4.95 -5.34
N ALA A 33 3.90 5.91 -4.42
CA ALA A 33 2.75 6.20 -3.57
C ALA A 33 1.49 6.50 -4.38
N ARG A 34 1.61 7.29 -5.44
CA ARG A 34 0.45 7.67 -6.28
C ARG A 34 -0.20 6.46 -6.93
N CYS A 35 0.60 5.55 -7.44
CA CYS A 35 0.08 4.33 -8.08
C CYS A 35 -0.52 3.38 -7.06
N LEU A 36 0.09 3.25 -5.87
CA LEU A 36 -0.48 2.44 -4.81
C LEU A 36 -1.80 2.99 -4.28
N VAL A 37 -1.92 4.31 -4.18
CA VAL A 37 -3.21 4.93 -3.81
C VAL A 37 -4.28 4.53 -4.82
N LYS A 38 -3.98 4.61 -6.10
CA LYS A 38 -4.92 4.25 -7.16
C LYS A 38 -5.30 2.77 -7.10
N LEU A 39 -4.31 1.88 -7.03
CA LEU A 39 -4.54 0.45 -6.94
C LEU A 39 -5.34 0.08 -5.70
N THR A 40 -5.00 0.66 -4.57
CA THR A 40 -5.67 0.41 -3.30
C THR A 40 -7.13 0.85 -3.36
N ARG A 41 -7.40 2.02 -3.93
CA ARG A 41 -8.77 2.53 -4.05
C ARG A 41 -9.63 1.66 -4.96
N ASP A 42 -9.04 1.05 -5.97
CA ASP A 42 -9.76 0.12 -6.85
C ASP A 42 -10.23 -1.14 -6.10
N HIS A 43 -9.56 -1.48 -5.00
CA HIS A 43 -9.89 -2.64 -4.16
C HIS A 43 -10.69 -2.28 -2.92
N LEU A 44 -10.90 -1.01 -2.65
CA LEU A 44 -11.66 -0.55 -1.50
C LEU A 44 -13.07 -0.16 -1.90
N ASP A 45 -13.97 -0.20 -0.93
CA ASP A 45 -15.31 0.34 -1.09
C ASP A 45 -15.24 1.84 -1.36
N ARG A 46 -16.21 2.36 -2.09
CA ARG A 46 -16.32 3.77 -2.43
C ARG A 46 -16.49 4.70 -1.21
N SER A 47 -16.71 4.12 -0.04
CA SER A 47 -16.80 4.89 1.19
C SER A 47 -15.47 5.56 1.59
N TYR A 48 -14.37 5.15 0.99
CA TYR A 48 -13.05 5.71 1.31
C TYR A 48 -12.69 6.82 0.34
N SER A 49 -12.40 7.99 0.88
CA SER A 49 -12.02 9.14 0.06
C SER A 49 -10.56 9.06 -0.36
N LYS A 50 -10.23 9.72 -1.46
CA LYS A 50 -8.84 9.80 -1.93
C LYS A 50 -7.91 10.44 -0.91
N PRO A 51 -8.27 11.55 -0.24
CA PRO A 51 -7.41 12.13 0.80
C PRO A 51 -7.12 11.18 1.94
N ASP A 52 -8.11 10.41 2.38
CA ASP A 52 -7.92 9.45 3.48
C ASP A 52 -6.95 8.36 3.09
N VAL A 53 -7.09 7.79 1.90
CA VAL A 53 -6.20 6.74 1.42
C VAL A 53 -4.79 7.30 1.21
N THR A 54 -4.67 8.52 0.69
CA THR A 54 -3.38 9.17 0.48
C THR A 54 -2.66 9.40 1.82
N GLN A 55 -3.38 9.84 2.84
CA GLN A 55 -2.81 10.05 4.17
C GLN A 55 -2.25 8.74 4.74
N VAL A 56 -3.02 7.67 4.65
CA VAL A 56 -2.57 6.36 5.12
C VAL A 56 -1.38 5.87 4.31
N MET A 57 -1.38 6.10 3.01
CA MET A 57 -0.27 5.71 2.16
C MET A 57 1.02 6.44 2.54
N ASP A 58 0.93 7.73 2.85
CA ASP A 58 2.07 8.49 3.33
C ASP A 58 2.61 7.90 4.65
N ASP A 59 1.72 7.49 5.54
CA ASP A 59 2.10 6.85 6.80
C ASP A 59 2.80 5.51 6.55
N ILE A 60 2.31 4.72 5.60
CA ILE A 60 2.92 3.44 5.24
C ILE A 60 4.31 3.66 4.64
N PHE A 61 4.48 4.67 3.81
CA PHE A 61 5.79 4.99 3.22
C PHE A 61 6.78 5.49 4.27
N ALA A 62 6.30 6.15 5.31
CA ALA A 62 7.13 6.59 6.42
C ALA A 62 7.54 5.44 7.35
N ASP A 63 6.66 4.43 7.49
CA ASP A 63 6.89 3.25 8.33
C ASP A 63 6.33 2.01 7.63
N PRO A 64 7.07 1.43 6.69
CA PRO A 64 6.57 0.33 5.88
C PRO A 64 6.37 -1.00 6.62
N GLY A 65 6.86 -1.14 7.84
CA GLY A 65 6.72 -2.39 8.58
C GLY A 65 7.41 -3.54 7.89
N GLY A 66 6.65 -4.58 7.53
CA GLY A 66 7.20 -5.76 6.84
C GLY A 66 7.40 -5.59 5.34
N LEU A 67 7.09 -4.43 4.79
CA LEU A 67 7.28 -4.14 3.36
C LEU A 67 8.63 -3.46 3.13
N THR A 68 9.07 -3.48 1.89
CA THR A 68 10.36 -2.89 1.52
C THR A 68 10.14 -1.59 0.77
N LEU A 69 10.77 -0.54 1.28
CA LEU A 69 10.77 0.77 0.63
C LEU A 69 12.07 0.97 -0.12
N ALA A 70 11.99 1.17 -1.42
CA ALA A 70 13.12 1.52 -2.26
C ALA A 70 13.09 3.03 -2.52
N PRO A 71 14.06 3.80 -2.01
CA PRO A 71 13.99 5.26 -2.08
C PRO A 71 14.20 5.84 -3.48
N ALA A 72 14.79 5.06 -4.37
CA ALA A 72 15.03 5.51 -5.75
C ALA A 72 14.89 4.30 -6.67
N ALA A 73 13.67 4.04 -7.12
CA ALA A 73 13.35 2.89 -7.94
C ALA A 73 12.46 3.30 -9.10
N THR A 74 12.12 2.33 -9.94
CA THR A 74 11.19 2.54 -11.05
C THR A 74 9.85 1.95 -10.68
N CYS A 75 8.81 2.76 -10.75
CA CYS A 75 7.46 2.29 -10.48
C CYS A 75 7.01 1.31 -11.57
N ALA A 76 6.51 0.15 -11.14
CA ALA A 76 6.09 -0.89 -12.08
C ALA A 76 4.85 -0.50 -12.89
N LEU A 77 4.06 0.47 -12.44
CA LEU A 77 2.83 0.86 -13.10
C LEU A 77 3.00 2.09 -13.99
N CYS A 78 3.57 3.17 -13.47
CA CYS A 78 3.71 4.40 -14.23
C CYS A 78 5.10 4.58 -14.86
N ALA A 79 6.02 3.67 -14.59
CA ALA A 79 7.38 3.68 -15.12
C ALA A 79 8.22 4.90 -14.71
N ARG A 80 7.79 5.66 -13.71
CA ARG A 80 8.60 6.75 -13.17
C ARG A 80 9.87 6.21 -12.56
N LYS A 81 10.97 6.86 -12.86
CA LYS A 81 12.29 6.49 -12.35
C LYS A 81 12.68 7.38 -11.18
N LYS A 82 13.53 6.85 -10.31
CA LYS A 82 14.08 7.57 -9.15
C LYS A 82 13.00 8.10 -8.21
N VAL A 83 11.97 7.29 -8.01
CA VAL A 83 10.90 7.60 -7.05
C VAL A 83 10.89 6.56 -5.94
N SER A 84 10.38 6.95 -4.79
CA SER A 84 10.20 6.00 -3.69
C SER A 84 9.11 5.00 -4.07
N CYS A 85 9.45 3.72 -4.06
CA CYS A 85 8.52 2.64 -4.38
C CYS A 85 8.42 1.66 -3.22
N LEU A 86 7.23 1.15 -3.00
CA LEU A 86 6.95 0.18 -1.95
C LEU A 86 6.62 -1.17 -2.59
N GLY A 87 7.17 -2.23 -2.03
CA GLY A 87 6.94 -3.58 -2.51
C GLY A 87 7.35 -4.60 -1.48
N VAL A 88 7.33 -5.87 -1.87
CA VAL A 88 7.86 -6.95 -1.06
C VAL A 88 9.17 -7.40 -1.68
N SER A 89 10.22 -7.41 -0.89
CA SER A 89 11.51 -7.88 -1.38
C SER A 89 11.40 -9.31 -1.88
N PRO A 90 11.98 -9.62 -3.05
CA PRO A 90 12.08 -11.01 -3.46
C PRO A 90 12.86 -11.75 -2.38
N THR A 91 12.25 -12.77 -1.84
CA THR A 91 12.89 -13.59 -0.81
C THR A 91 14.04 -14.33 -1.43
N PRO A 92 15.21 -14.31 -0.82
CA PRO A 92 16.32 -15.16 -1.28
C PRO A 92 15.95 -16.64 -1.21
#